data_75569ed3f9eeedbc612b5108ec7bba39
#
_entry.id   75569ed3f9eeedbc612b5108ec7bba39
#
_cell.length_a   1.000
_cell.length_b   1.000
_cell.length_c   1.000
_cell.angle_alpha   90.00
_cell.angle_beta   90.00
_cell.angle_gamma   90.00
#
_symmetry.space_group_name_H-M   'P 1'
#
loop_
_entity.id
_entity.type
_entity.pdbx_description
1 polymer ?
#
loop_
_entity_poly.entity_id
_entity_poly.type
_entity_poly.pdbx_seq_one_letter_code
_entity_poly.pdbx_strand_id
1 'polypeptide(L)'
;MSDSNIEEIINFAIDKEREAIAFYEDLAQKTENPVVKDAILKMADQERKHEKLLANLTPKNIKFVRQPSQPDIRLSDYLVETAPTADLNYQELLIIAMKREEKSYAFYSELELRASDDATRKVFTLLKGEELKHKARLEKEYEDRVMWEG
;
A
#
# COMPACT_ATOMS: atom_id res chain seq x y z
N MET A 1 10.16 -4.25 19.93
CA MET A 1 10.91 -4.03 18.69
C MET A 1 12.09 -3.12 18.98
N SER A 2 13.26 -3.42 18.42
CA SER A 2 14.42 -2.56 18.50
C SER A 2 14.31 -1.42 17.49
N ASP A 3 15.13 -0.37 17.66
CA ASP A 3 15.15 0.75 16.71
C ASP A 3 15.53 0.30 15.31
N SER A 4 16.43 -0.69 15.16
CA SER A 4 16.81 -1.24 13.87
C SER A 4 15.62 -1.91 13.17
N ASN A 5 14.75 -2.59 13.92
CA ASN A 5 13.56 -3.21 13.38
C ASN A 5 12.54 -2.13 12.90
N ILE A 6 12.46 -1.02 13.63
CA ILE A 6 11.61 0.10 13.23
C ILE A 6 12.10 0.69 11.91
N GLU A 7 13.41 0.90 11.78
CA GLU A 7 13.99 1.42 10.52
C GLU A 7 13.74 0.47 9.35
N GLU A 8 13.92 -0.83 9.56
CA GLU A 8 13.66 -1.84 8.53
C GLU A 8 12.20 -1.83 8.09
N ILE A 9 11.28 -1.71 9.04
CA ILE A 9 9.84 -1.66 8.77
C ILE A 9 9.49 -0.42 7.96
N ILE A 10 10.02 0.74 8.37
CA ILE A 10 9.74 1.99 7.66
C ILE A 10 10.36 1.97 6.25
N ASN A 11 11.57 1.46 6.12
CA ASN A 11 12.21 1.34 4.80
C ASN A 11 11.43 0.40 3.88
N PHE A 12 10.93 -0.70 4.42
CA PHE A 12 10.07 -1.62 3.67
C PHE A 12 8.81 -0.89 3.20
N ALA A 13 8.17 -0.13 4.11
CA ALA A 13 6.96 0.62 3.77
C ALA A 13 7.23 1.64 2.65
N ILE A 14 8.33 2.38 2.75
CA ILE A 14 8.73 3.36 1.73
C ILE A 14 8.93 2.68 0.38
N ASP A 15 9.64 1.55 0.36
CA ASP A 15 9.87 0.80 -0.87
C ASP A 15 8.55 0.34 -1.50
N LYS A 16 7.59 -0.10 -0.69
CA LYS A 16 6.28 -0.52 -1.17
C LYS A 16 5.48 0.66 -1.74
N GLU A 17 5.55 1.82 -1.12
CA GLU A 17 4.91 3.02 -1.67
C GLU A 17 5.53 3.41 -3.01
N ARG A 18 6.85 3.36 -3.15
CA ARG A 18 7.53 3.64 -4.41
C ARG A 18 7.15 2.65 -5.51
N GLU A 19 7.06 1.38 -5.17
CA GLU A 19 6.59 0.35 -6.10
C GLU A 19 5.15 0.62 -6.55
N ALA A 20 4.29 1.02 -5.62
CA ALA A 20 2.89 1.35 -5.92
C ALA A 20 2.80 2.56 -6.86
N ILE A 21 3.60 3.60 -6.65
CA ILE A 21 3.64 4.78 -7.51
C ILE A 21 3.96 4.37 -8.95
N ALA A 22 5.04 3.61 -9.13
CA ALA A 22 5.46 3.14 -10.46
C ALA A 22 4.39 2.26 -11.10
N PHE A 23 3.79 1.38 -10.31
CA PHE A 23 2.75 0.48 -10.78
C PHE A 23 1.51 1.26 -11.26
N TYR A 24 1.06 2.25 -10.49
CA TYR A 24 -0.10 3.06 -10.90
C TYR A 24 0.19 3.91 -12.12
N GLU A 25 1.41 4.41 -12.27
CA GLU A 25 1.79 5.15 -13.48
C GLU A 25 1.72 4.24 -14.72
N ASP A 26 2.20 3.00 -14.61
CA ASP A 26 2.12 2.01 -15.69
C ASP A 26 0.66 1.64 -15.99
N LEU A 27 -0.13 1.42 -14.95
CA LEU A 27 -1.55 1.10 -15.08
C LEU A 27 -2.30 2.24 -15.78
N ALA A 28 -1.99 3.48 -15.41
CA ALA A 28 -2.62 4.66 -16.02
C ALA A 28 -2.35 4.73 -17.52
N GLN A 29 -1.13 4.37 -17.95
CA GLN A 29 -0.79 4.35 -19.38
C GLN A 29 -1.63 3.35 -20.17
N LYS A 30 -2.06 2.26 -19.54
CA LYS A 30 -2.88 1.23 -20.15
C LYS A 30 -4.39 1.47 -19.99
N THR A 31 -4.76 2.54 -19.29
CA THR A 31 -6.14 2.90 -19.03
C THR A 31 -6.66 3.80 -20.14
N GLU A 32 -7.66 3.35 -20.88
CA GLU A 32 -8.22 4.09 -22.00
C GLU A 32 -9.19 5.20 -21.58
N ASN A 33 -10.00 4.93 -20.54
CA ASN A 33 -10.99 5.90 -20.06
C ASN A 33 -10.29 7.06 -19.33
N PRO A 34 -10.45 8.32 -19.82
CA PRO A 34 -9.73 9.45 -19.21
C PRO A 34 -10.09 9.71 -17.74
N VAL A 35 -11.32 9.46 -17.34
CA VAL A 35 -11.77 9.65 -15.95
C VAL A 35 -11.09 8.65 -15.04
N VAL A 36 -11.06 7.39 -15.45
CA VAL A 36 -10.40 6.33 -14.69
C VAL A 36 -8.89 6.56 -14.65
N LYS A 37 -8.29 6.94 -15.78
CA LYS A 37 -6.86 7.27 -15.84
C LYS A 37 -6.50 8.37 -14.85
N ASP A 38 -7.28 9.44 -14.80
CA ASP A 38 -7.07 10.54 -13.87
C ASP A 38 -7.16 10.06 -12.42
N ALA A 39 -8.15 9.22 -12.11
CA ALA A 39 -8.31 8.65 -10.77
C ALA A 39 -7.09 7.81 -10.36
N ILE A 40 -6.55 7.00 -11.28
CA ILE A 40 -5.37 6.17 -11.01
C ILE A 40 -4.14 7.05 -10.77
N LEU A 41 -3.96 8.11 -11.56
CA LEU A 41 -2.86 9.05 -11.36
C LEU A 41 -2.97 9.78 -10.02
N LYS A 42 -4.18 10.09 -9.57
CA LYS A 42 -4.40 10.64 -8.23
C LYS A 42 -4.02 9.65 -7.13
N MET A 43 -4.27 8.37 -7.35
CA MET A 43 -3.83 7.33 -6.42
C MET A 43 -2.30 7.30 -6.32
N ALA A 44 -1.61 7.42 -7.45
CA ALA A 44 -0.15 7.53 -7.45
C ALA A 44 0.33 8.73 -6.64
N ASP A 45 -0.34 9.87 -6.78
CA ASP A 45 0.00 11.08 -6.02
C ASP A 45 -0.23 10.89 -4.52
N GLN A 46 -1.28 10.17 -4.13
CA GLN A 46 -1.53 9.85 -2.72
C GLN A 46 -0.45 8.94 -2.16
N GLU A 47 0.02 7.97 -2.94
CA GLU A 47 1.13 7.12 -2.53
C GLU A 47 2.42 7.93 -2.36
N ARG A 48 2.65 8.98 -3.17
CA ARG A 48 3.78 9.91 -2.97
C ARG A 48 3.69 10.64 -1.65
N LYS A 49 2.48 11.03 -1.24
CA LYS A 49 2.27 11.66 0.08
C LYS A 49 2.54 10.68 1.21
N HIS A 50 2.15 9.41 1.05
CA HIS A 50 2.47 8.35 2.01
C HIS A 50 3.98 8.15 2.13
N GLU A 51 4.68 8.12 1.01
CA GLU A 51 6.15 8.00 1.00
C GLU A 51 6.79 9.12 1.81
N LYS A 52 6.36 10.36 1.60
CA LYS A 52 6.88 11.52 2.34
C LYS A 52 6.57 11.43 3.82
N LEU A 53 5.36 11.03 4.18
CA LEU A 53 4.97 10.86 5.56
C LEU A 53 5.85 9.81 6.24
N LEU A 54 6.06 8.66 5.60
CA LEU A 54 6.90 7.58 6.12
C LEU A 54 8.37 8.00 6.24
N ALA A 55 8.87 8.78 5.28
CA ALA A 55 10.26 9.24 5.29
C ALA A 55 10.54 10.17 6.46
N ASN A 56 9.52 10.83 7.00
CA ASN A 56 9.65 11.71 8.17
C ASN A 56 9.52 10.97 9.49
N LEU A 57 9.18 9.69 9.47
CA LEU A 57 9.06 8.89 10.69
C LEU A 57 10.44 8.38 11.12
N THR A 58 10.68 8.45 12.43
CA THR A 58 11.91 7.98 13.05
C THR A 58 11.55 7.19 14.29
N PRO A 59 12.50 6.42 14.89
CA PRO A 59 12.25 5.77 16.16
C PRO A 59 11.83 6.71 17.29
N LYS A 60 12.08 8.01 17.16
CA LYS A 60 11.63 9.02 18.12
C LYS A 60 10.17 9.38 17.93
N ASN A 61 9.68 9.33 16.68
CA ASN A 61 8.34 9.76 16.32
C ASN A 61 7.29 8.66 16.48
N ILE A 62 7.70 7.41 16.32
CA ILE A 62 6.78 6.27 16.37
C ILE A 62 7.23 5.30 17.46
N LYS A 63 6.24 4.73 18.14
CA LYS A 63 6.47 3.85 19.29
C LYS A 63 5.61 2.60 19.16
N PHE A 64 6.26 1.45 19.33
CA PHE A 64 5.58 0.16 19.31
C PHE A 64 5.67 -0.52 20.67
N VAL A 65 4.64 -1.31 20.97
CA VAL A 65 4.61 -2.12 22.19
C VAL A 65 5.70 -3.19 22.09
N ARG A 66 6.49 -3.32 23.16
CA ARG A 66 7.46 -4.41 23.30
C ARG A 66 6.83 -5.53 24.10
N GLN A 67 6.50 -6.61 23.43
CA GLN A 67 6.01 -7.82 24.08
C GLN A 67 6.92 -8.98 23.70
N PRO A 68 7.65 -9.56 24.65
CA PRO A 68 8.58 -10.67 24.35
C PRO A 68 7.89 -11.88 23.71
N SER A 69 6.61 -12.10 24.01
CA SER A 69 5.82 -13.20 23.45
C SER A 69 5.26 -12.91 22.07
N GLN A 70 5.34 -11.67 21.59
CA GLN A 70 4.79 -11.28 20.28
C GLN A 70 5.85 -11.50 19.21
N PRO A 71 5.56 -12.28 18.16
CA PRO A 71 6.53 -12.51 17.09
C PRO A 71 6.84 -11.22 16.34
N ASP A 72 8.04 -11.13 15.80
CA ASP A 72 8.43 -10.02 14.93
C ASP A 72 7.56 -10.01 13.68
N ILE A 73 7.38 -8.83 13.10
CA ILE A 73 6.66 -8.68 11.84
C ILE A 73 7.49 -9.36 10.74
N ARG A 74 6.84 -10.26 10.01
CA ARG A 74 7.45 -10.95 8.88
C ARG A 74 7.15 -10.16 7.61
N LEU A 75 8.11 -9.37 7.17
CA LEU A 75 7.92 -8.50 6.01
C LEU A 75 7.58 -9.28 4.75
N SER A 76 8.10 -10.50 4.61
CA SER A 76 7.80 -11.36 3.45
C SER A 76 6.31 -11.70 3.32
N ASP A 77 5.55 -11.66 4.42
CA ASP A 77 4.11 -11.93 4.39
C ASP A 77 3.33 -10.86 3.61
N TYR A 78 3.94 -9.70 3.40
CA TYR A 78 3.30 -8.56 2.74
C TYR A 78 3.79 -8.32 1.31
N LEU A 79 4.55 -9.25 0.77
CA LEU A 79 4.99 -9.19 -0.62
C LEU A 79 3.92 -9.78 -1.55
N VAL A 80 3.85 -9.24 -2.76
CA VAL A 80 3.00 -9.76 -3.83
C VAL A 80 3.88 -10.16 -4.99
N GLU A 81 3.85 -11.45 -5.34
CA GLU A 81 4.56 -11.93 -6.52
C GLU A 81 3.82 -11.48 -7.77
N THR A 82 4.56 -11.05 -8.76
CA THR A 82 3.98 -10.57 -10.00
C THR A 82 4.96 -10.80 -11.15
N ALA A 83 4.41 -11.05 -12.34
CA ALA A 83 5.16 -11.06 -13.58
C ALA A 83 5.51 -9.62 -13.97
N PRO A 84 6.46 -9.40 -14.90
CA PRO A 84 6.73 -8.04 -15.40
C PRO A 84 5.45 -7.39 -15.93
N THR A 85 5.21 -6.13 -15.57
CA THR A 85 3.98 -5.43 -15.93
C THR A 85 3.76 -5.31 -17.43
N ALA A 86 4.86 -5.28 -18.21
CA ALA A 86 4.79 -5.21 -19.67
C ALA A 86 4.06 -6.42 -20.30
N ASP A 87 4.09 -7.57 -19.62
CA ASP A 87 3.49 -8.81 -20.12
C ASP A 87 2.03 -8.98 -19.68
N LEU A 88 1.49 -8.06 -18.89
CA LEU A 88 0.17 -8.18 -18.30
C LEU A 88 -0.84 -7.30 -19.03
N ASN A 89 -2.07 -7.82 -19.19
CA ASN A 89 -3.16 -7.01 -19.71
C ASN A 89 -3.76 -6.14 -18.59
N TYR A 90 -4.66 -5.23 -18.97
CA TYR A 90 -5.26 -4.28 -18.04
C TYR A 90 -5.99 -4.98 -16.88
N GLN A 91 -6.77 -6.02 -17.18
CA GLN A 91 -7.51 -6.77 -16.16
C GLN A 91 -6.59 -7.45 -15.16
N GLU A 92 -5.51 -8.07 -15.66
CA GLU A 92 -4.49 -8.69 -14.80
C GLU A 92 -3.79 -7.65 -13.91
N LEU A 93 -3.53 -6.46 -14.45
CA LEU A 93 -2.95 -5.36 -13.68
C LEU A 93 -3.88 -4.89 -12.57
N LEU A 94 -5.19 -4.82 -12.83
CA LEU A 94 -6.17 -4.47 -11.79
C LEU A 94 -6.17 -5.48 -10.66
N ILE A 95 -6.10 -6.78 -10.98
CA ILE A 95 -6.06 -7.84 -9.97
C ILE A 95 -4.81 -7.70 -9.09
N ILE A 96 -3.66 -7.46 -9.70
CA ILE A 96 -2.42 -7.28 -8.95
C ILE A 96 -2.48 -6.03 -8.08
N ALA A 97 -3.02 -4.93 -8.62
CA ALA A 97 -3.20 -3.70 -7.85
C ALA A 97 -4.06 -3.94 -6.61
N MET A 98 -5.18 -4.67 -6.76
CA MET A 98 -6.05 -5.00 -5.63
C MET A 98 -5.31 -5.85 -4.58
N LYS A 99 -4.51 -6.81 -5.01
CA LYS A 99 -3.71 -7.63 -4.10
C LYS A 99 -2.66 -6.80 -3.35
N ARG A 100 -2.01 -5.86 -4.05
CA ARG A 100 -1.04 -4.95 -3.42
C ARG A 100 -1.69 -4.08 -2.37
N GLU A 101 -2.87 -3.53 -2.66
CA GLU A 101 -3.61 -2.71 -1.71
C GLU A 101 -4.05 -3.53 -0.49
N GLU A 102 -4.50 -4.76 -0.70
CA GLU A 102 -4.88 -5.67 0.36
C GLU A 102 -3.70 -5.97 1.29
N LYS A 103 -2.52 -6.22 0.73
CA LYS A 103 -1.31 -6.45 1.52
C LYS A 103 -0.85 -5.20 2.26
N SER A 104 -0.96 -4.03 1.64
CA SER A 104 -0.63 -2.76 2.30
C SER A 104 -1.60 -2.47 3.45
N TYR A 105 -2.88 -2.69 3.25
CA TYR A 105 -3.88 -2.56 4.30
C TYR A 105 -3.57 -3.48 5.48
N ALA A 106 -3.27 -4.75 5.21
CA ALA A 106 -2.92 -5.72 6.25
C ALA A 106 -1.65 -5.30 7.00
N PHE A 107 -0.65 -4.82 6.27
CA PHE A 107 0.62 -4.34 6.84
C PHE A 107 0.40 -3.17 7.80
N TYR A 108 -0.29 -2.13 7.33
CA TYR A 108 -0.56 -0.96 8.17
C TYR A 108 -1.50 -1.28 9.33
N SER A 109 -2.44 -2.23 9.16
CA SER A 109 -3.28 -2.71 10.25
C SER A 109 -2.46 -3.37 11.35
N GLU A 110 -1.45 -4.16 10.98
CA GLU A 110 -0.54 -4.78 11.93
C GLU A 110 0.27 -3.72 12.69
N LEU A 111 0.77 -2.70 11.97
CA LEU A 111 1.51 -1.61 12.62
C LEU A 111 0.61 -0.80 13.56
N GLU A 112 -0.63 -0.59 13.18
CA GLU A 112 -1.61 0.08 14.03
C GLU A 112 -1.82 -0.68 15.34
N LEU A 113 -1.96 -2.01 15.26
CA LEU A 113 -2.13 -2.85 16.45
C LEU A 113 -0.92 -2.83 17.37
N ARG A 114 0.28 -2.67 16.83
CA ARG A 114 1.53 -2.64 17.61
C ARG A 114 1.86 -1.26 18.15
N ALA A 115 1.13 -0.23 17.74
CA ALA A 115 1.37 1.14 18.22
C ALA A 115 1.12 1.24 19.72
N SER A 116 2.04 1.89 20.45
CA SER A 116 1.94 2.06 21.90
C SER A 116 1.35 3.40 22.33
N ASP A 117 1.20 4.34 21.39
CA ASP A 117 0.60 5.64 21.68
C ASP A 117 -0.37 6.05 20.56
N ASP A 118 -1.17 7.08 20.84
CA ASP A 118 -2.21 7.53 19.91
C ASP A 118 -1.61 8.17 18.66
N ALA A 119 -0.50 8.88 18.80
CA ALA A 119 0.14 9.54 17.66
C ALA A 119 0.61 8.52 16.62
N THR A 120 1.29 7.47 17.07
CA THR A 120 1.73 6.36 16.20
C THR A 120 0.52 5.65 15.58
N ARG A 121 -0.49 5.38 16.39
CA ARG A 121 -1.71 4.69 15.92
C ARG A 121 -2.40 5.47 14.82
N LYS A 122 -2.53 6.79 14.98
CA LYS A 122 -3.19 7.65 14.01
C LYS A 122 -2.52 7.62 12.63
N VAL A 123 -1.19 7.59 12.60
CA VAL A 123 -0.45 7.49 11.33
C VAL A 123 -0.89 6.25 10.56
N PHE A 124 -0.89 5.09 11.20
CA PHE A 124 -1.21 3.83 10.52
C PHE A 124 -2.71 3.67 10.27
N THR A 125 -3.56 4.25 11.12
CA THR A 125 -4.99 4.33 10.85
C THR A 125 -5.27 5.11 9.56
N LEU A 126 -4.60 6.23 9.38
CA LEU A 126 -4.70 7.03 8.15
C LEU A 126 -4.25 6.24 6.93
N LEU A 127 -3.05 5.66 7.02
CA LEU A 127 -2.47 4.92 5.88
C LEU A 127 -3.33 3.74 5.46
N LYS A 128 -3.75 2.90 6.42
CA LYS A 128 -4.59 1.75 6.09
C LYS A 128 -5.93 2.15 5.50
N GLY A 129 -6.51 3.25 5.99
CA GLY A 129 -7.80 3.75 5.50
C GLY A 129 -7.72 4.20 4.05
N GLU A 130 -6.62 4.85 3.67
CA GLU A 130 -6.43 5.28 2.29
C GLU A 130 -6.16 4.11 1.34
N GLU A 131 -5.40 3.11 1.79
CA GLU A 131 -5.18 1.90 1.00
C GLU A 131 -6.49 1.13 0.77
N LEU A 132 -7.38 1.12 1.75
CA LEU A 132 -8.69 0.50 1.62
C LEU A 132 -9.56 1.23 0.59
N LYS A 133 -9.49 2.55 0.54
CA LYS A 133 -10.20 3.36 -0.47
C LYS A 133 -9.67 3.06 -1.87
N HIS A 134 -8.36 2.92 -2.02
CA HIS A 134 -7.74 2.54 -3.30
C HIS A 134 -8.23 1.17 -3.74
N LYS A 135 -8.27 0.21 -2.84
CA LYS A 135 -8.76 -1.14 -3.13
C LYS A 135 -10.21 -1.10 -3.62
N ALA A 136 -11.07 -0.36 -2.93
CA ALA A 136 -12.47 -0.23 -3.31
C ALA A 136 -12.63 0.38 -4.71
N ARG A 137 -11.82 1.39 -5.04
CA ARG A 137 -11.82 2.02 -6.35
C ARG A 137 -11.40 1.04 -7.45
N LEU A 138 -10.37 0.26 -7.18
CA LEU A 138 -9.87 -0.75 -8.12
C LEU A 138 -10.87 -1.88 -8.32
N GLU A 139 -11.52 -2.32 -7.24
CA GLU A 139 -12.56 -3.34 -7.31
C GLU A 139 -13.73 -2.88 -8.18
N LYS A 140 -14.13 -1.62 -8.02
CA LYS A 140 -15.19 -1.04 -8.83
C LYS A 140 -14.82 -1.02 -10.31
N GLU A 141 -13.62 -0.59 -10.62
CA GLU A 141 -13.15 -0.58 -12.01
C GLU A 141 -13.07 -1.98 -12.58
N TYR A 142 -12.61 -2.94 -11.81
CA TYR A 142 -12.53 -4.34 -12.22
C TYR A 142 -13.95 -4.89 -12.52
N GLU A 143 -14.89 -4.66 -11.63
CA GLU A 143 -16.27 -5.11 -11.78
C GLU A 143 -16.92 -4.49 -13.02
N ASP A 144 -16.75 -3.19 -13.22
CA ASP A 144 -17.29 -2.48 -14.37
C ASP A 144 -16.75 -3.05 -15.68
N ARG A 145 -15.46 -3.35 -15.73
CA ARG A 145 -14.81 -3.93 -16.92
C ARG A 145 -15.28 -5.36 -17.19
N VAL A 146 -15.34 -6.20 -16.17
CA VAL A 146 -15.76 -7.60 -16.30
C VAL A 146 -17.21 -7.68 -16.78
N MET A 147 -18.09 -6.83 -16.25
CA MET A 147 -19.51 -6.81 -16.65
C MET A 147 -19.69 -6.40 -18.11
N TRP A 148 -18.83 -5.49 -18.61
CA TRP A 148 -18.94 -5.01 -19.99
C TRP A 148 -18.27 -5.94 -21.00
N GLU A 149 -17.21 -6.64 -20.61
CA GLU A 149 -16.42 -7.50 -21.51
C GLU A 149 -16.79 -8.98 -21.38
N GLY A 150 -17.46 -9.33 -20.27
CA GLY A 150 -17.85 -10.69 -20.00
C GLY A 150 -19.13 -11.09 -20.66
#